data_27efc8ee7873e9feb0a01f0375c53475
#
_entry.id   27efc8ee7873e9feb0a01f0375c53475
#
_cell.length_a   1.000
_cell.length_b   1.000
_cell.length_c   1.000
_cell.angle_alpha   90.00
_cell.angle_beta   90.00
_cell.angle_gamma   90.00
#
_symmetry.space_group_name_H-M   'P 1'
#
loop_
_entity.id
_entity.type
_entity.pdbx_description
1 polymer ?
#
loop_
_entity_poly.entity_id
_entity_poly.type
_entity_poly.pdbx_seq_one_letter_code
_entity_poly.pdbx_strand_id
1 'polypeptide(L)'
;FQIVDDTAAKLIAIARKGVPVVISSSPMGGATAPFDEFGMVAQINAELLAGITLSQLANEGAPALYGAVPVRTRLDNLSDMYGAPEFNHYNVDAVQMARFYGMPCYSTAGVGDAERPGIQATVEKLLTLLEVPKSGAQYVHYAFGLLERTNMFCPEQAIMDDAHIGMVKHTLKDPPVSETRAAEVLATVREVLGSDHRSYVYHLPLPTRENVYVRYPLEDEAGGGLLAAHRRFKEISALPAKHLADDVCREVSEKVPGVLPQTLAR
;
A
#
# COMPACT_ATOMS: atom_id res chain seq x y z
N PHE A 1 22.13 12.96 2.42
CA PHE A 1 22.01 14.00 3.48
C PHE A 1 21.91 15.43 2.91
N GLN A 2 21.12 15.66 1.90
CA GLN A 2 20.90 16.99 1.35
C GLN A 2 19.40 17.25 1.14
N ILE A 3 18.87 18.29 1.75
CA ILE A 3 17.54 18.80 1.45
C ILE A 3 17.71 19.93 0.42
N VAL A 4 17.10 19.77 -0.74
CA VAL A 4 17.15 20.77 -1.81
C VAL A 4 16.34 22.00 -1.40
N ASP A 5 16.82 23.21 -1.72
CA ASP A 5 16.20 24.49 -1.30
C ASP A 5 14.70 24.58 -1.64
N ASP A 6 14.30 24.18 -2.85
CA ASP A 6 12.90 24.17 -3.28
C ASP A 6 12.04 23.21 -2.43
N THR A 7 12.59 22.03 -2.10
CA THR A 7 11.92 21.05 -1.22
C THR A 7 11.78 21.59 0.21
N ALA A 8 12.82 22.22 0.74
CA ALA A 8 12.78 22.87 2.04
C ALA A 8 11.74 24.00 2.08
N ALA A 9 11.71 24.85 1.08
CA ALA A 9 10.74 25.93 0.96
C ALA A 9 9.30 25.43 0.90
N LYS A 10 9.02 24.37 0.15
CA LYS A 10 7.71 23.72 0.07
C LYS A 10 7.31 23.12 1.41
N LEU A 11 8.23 22.39 2.07
CA LEU A 11 7.97 21.79 3.39
C LEU A 11 7.62 22.87 4.43
N ILE A 12 8.39 23.96 4.48
CA ILE A 12 8.13 25.09 5.38
C ILE A 12 6.75 25.72 5.10
N ALA A 13 6.42 25.94 3.83
CA ALA A 13 5.15 26.53 3.44
C ALA A 13 3.95 25.65 3.80
N ILE A 14 4.06 24.33 3.61
CA ILE A 14 3.03 23.35 3.95
C ILE A 14 2.86 23.26 5.47
N ALA A 15 3.97 23.13 6.22
CA ALA A 15 3.98 23.06 7.67
C ALA A 15 3.31 24.30 8.31
N ARG A 16 3.64 25.52 7.82
CA ARG A 16 3.02 26.75 8.29
C ARG A 16 1.52 26.82 8.08
N LYS A 17 0.99 26.09 7.09
CA LYS A 17 -0.45 26.00 6.82
C LYS A 17 -1.13 24.88 7.64
N GLY A 18 -0.40 24.09 8.40
CA GLY A 18 -0.93 22.96 9.16
C GLY A 18 -1.45 21.81 8.27
N VAL A 19 -1.02 21.74 7.02
CA VAL A 19 -1.40 20.65 6.10
C VAL A 19 -0.55 19.43 6.38
N PRO A 20 -1.12 18.22 6.55
CA PRO A 20 -0.36 16.99 6.73
C PRO A 20 0.62 16.74 5.57
N VAL A 21 1.84 16.35 5.90
CA VAL A 21 2.87 16.06 4.90
C VAL A 21 3.54 14.72 5.16
N VAL A 22 3.82 13.97 4.10
CA VAL A 22 4.72 12.83 4.15
C VAL A 22 6.15 13.34 3.97
N ILE A 23 6.98 13.14 4.97
CA ILE A 23 8.42 13.38 4.88
C ILE A 23 9.04 12.04 4.53
N SER A 24 9.58 11.92 3.32
CA SER A 24 10.01 10.65 2.76
C SER A 24 11.45 10.74 2.24
N SER A 25 12.21 9.69 2.51
CA SER A 25 13.54 9.44 1.96
C SER A 25 13.48 8.24 1.01
N SER A 26 14.23 8.30 -0.09
CA SER A 26 14.29 7.25 -1.12
C SER A 26 15.74 6.88 -1.46
N PRO A 27 16.49 6.31 -0.51
CA PRO A 27 17.86 5.90 -0.75
C PRO A 27 17.95 4.56 -1.49
N MET A 28 19.04 4.40 -2.22
CA MET A 28 19.38 3.18 -2.95
C MET A 28 20.55 2.49 -2.24
N GLY A 29 20.29 1.37 -1.58
CA GLY A 29 21.32 0.60 -0.87
C GLY A 29 22.40 0.08 -1.80
N GLY A 30 23.64 0.53 -1.59
CA GLY A 30 24.78 0.25 -2.45
C GLY A 30 25.09 1.35 -3.48
N ALA A 31 24.25 2.38 -3.60
CA ALA A 31 24.50 3.54 -4.47
C ALA A 31 24.43 4.85 -3.68
N THR A 32 23.27 5.28 -3.24
CA THR A 32 23.07 6.54 -2.50
C THR A 32 22.98 6.34 -0.98
N ALA A 33 23.02 5.09 -0.52
CA ALA A 33 23.07 4.71 0.88
C ALA A 33 23.98 3.50 1.07
N PRO A 34 24.39 3.16 2.31
CA PRO A 34 25.15 1.96 2.61
C PRO A 34 24.48 0.70 2.05
N PHE A 35 25.30 -0.26 1.62
CA PHE A 35 24.80 -1.55 1.15
C PHE A 35 24.30 -2.42 2.32
N ASP A 36 24.84 -2.20 3.50
CA ASP A 36 24.43 -2.84 4.75
C ASP A 36 23.05 -2.35 5.19
N GLU A 37 22.18 -3.27 5.61
CA GLU A 37 20.78 -2.96 5.97
C GLU A 37 20.68 -2.02 7.16
N PHE A 38 21.50 -2.21 8.19
CA PHE A 38 21.52 -1.34 9.35
C PHE A 38 21.95 0.09 8.97
N GLY A 39 22.99 0.21 8.14
CA GLY A 39 23.46 1.49 7.61
C GLY A 39 22.41 2.19 6.76
N MET A 40 21.65 1.43 5.96
CA MET A 40 20.53 1.92 5.17
C MET A 40 19.45 2.55 6.05
N VAL A 41 18.99 1.81 7.06
CA VAL A 41 17.94 2.28 7.99
C VAL A 41 18.42 3.48 8.81
N ALA A 42 19.68 3.48 9.26
CA ALA A 42 20.26 4.61 9.98
C ALA A 42 20.28 5.89 9.13
N GLN A 43 20.61 5.78 7.84
CA GLN A 43 20.57 6.92 6.92
C GLN A 43 19.14 7.41 6.69
N ILE A 44 18.20 6.52 6.40
CA ILE A 44 16.77 6.85 6.26
C ILE A 44 16.31 7.64 7.48
N ASN A 45 16.57 7.10 8.67
CA ASN A 45 16.15 7.72 9.91
C ASN A 45 16.74 9.12 10.08
N ALA A 46 18.02 9.31 9.80
CA ALA A 46 18.66 10.61 9.90
C ALA A 46 18.08 11.66 8.95
N GLU A 47 17.80 11.26 7.70
CA GLU A 47 17.19 12.13 6.69
C GLU A 47 15.74 12.51 7.04
N LEU A 48 14.96 11.56 7.55
CA LEU A 48 13.58 11.82 7.97
C LEU A 48 13.54 12.72 9.21
N LEU A 49 14.36 12.47 10.20
CA LEU A 49 14.45 13.32 11.40
C LEU A 49 14.85 14.75 11.04
N ALA A 50 15.75 14.95 10.09
CA ALA A 50 16.12 16.28 9.61
C ALA A 50 14.90 17.00 8.99
N GLY A 51 14.14 16.33 8.12
CA GLY A 51 12.92 16.89 7.52
C GLY A 51 11.82 17.16 8.54
N ILE A 52 11.61 16.23 9.49
CA ILE A 52 10.64 16.39 10.59
C ILE A 52 11.03 17.59 11.45
N THR A 53 12.31 17.71 11.83
CA THR A 53 12.81 18.84 12.62
C THR A 53 12.55 20.18 11.89
N LEU A 54 12.85 20.24 10.59
CA LEU A 54 12.59 21.44 9.79
C LEU A 54 11.08 21.80 9.77
N SER A 55 10.22 20.80 9.64
CA SER A 55 8.76 20.99 9.69
C SER A 55 8.32 21.55 11.05
N GLN A 56 8.80 20.99 12.15
CA GLN A 56 8.46 21.43 13.50
C GLN A 56 9.04 22.80 13.84
N LEU A 57 10.24 23.15 13.38
CA LEU A 57 10.80 24.50 13.51
C LEU A 57 9.97 25.54 12.73
N ALA A 58 9.39 25.15 11.61
CA ALA A 58 8.52 26.04 10.82
C ALA A 58 7.13 26.26 11.47
N ASN A 59 6.59 25.24 12.12
CA ASN A 59 5.33 25.26 12.84
C ASN A 59 5.25 24.08 13.81
N GLU A 60 5.39 24.35 15.11
CA GLU A 60 5.32 23.32 16.15
C GLU A 60 3.95 22.61 16.11
N GLY A 61 3.96 21.27 16.14
CA GLY A 61 2.76 20.45 16.03
C GLY A 61 2.24 20.27 14.60
N ALA A 62 2.94 20.74 13.55
CA ALA A 62 2.57 20.47 12.17
C ALA A 62 2.49 18.96 11.91
N PRO A 63 1.38 18.46 11.33
CA PRO A 63 1.20 17.02 11.15
C PRO A 63 2.14 16.47 10.08
N ALA A 64 2.87 15.41 10.43
CA ALA A 64 3.83 14.76 9.54
C ALA A 64 3.77 13.24 9.67
N LEU A 65 3.99 12.54 8.53
CA LEU A 65 4.17 11.10 8.47
C LEU A 65 5.64 10.77 8.25
N TYR A 66 6.12 9.80 8.99
CA TYR A 66 7.45 9.21 8.82
C TYR A 66 7.43 8.31 7.59
N GLY A 67 8.16 8.66 6.51
CA GLY A 67 8.05 8.01 5.20
C GLY A 67 9.35 7.39 4.70
N ALA A 68 9.26 6.23 4.05
CA ALA A 68 10.39 5.59 3.44
C ALA A 68 10.04 4.93 2.10
N VAL A 69 10.91 5.11 1.12
CA VAL A 69 10.87 4.48 -0.21
C VAL A 69 12.27 3.92 -0.54
N PRO A 70 12.84 3.08 0.33
CA PRO A 70 14.16 2.52 0.09
C PRO A 70 14.14 1.47 -0.99
N VAL A 71 15.22 1.33 -1.74
CA VAL A 71 15.40 0.26 -2.73
C VAL A 71 16.78 -0.37 -2.61
N ARG A 72 16.93 -1.60 -3.13
CA ARG A 72 18.22 -2.25 -3.31
C ARG A 72 18.77 -1.91 -4.69
N THR A 73 20.07 -1.65 -4.78
CA THR A 73 20.73 -1.43 -6.07
C THR A 73 21.27 -2.75 -6.62
N ARG A 74 21.04 -3.05 -7.89
CA ARG A 74 21.79 -4.05 -8.62
C ARG A 74 23.20 -3.54 -8.86
N LEU A 75 24.19 -4.31 -8.44
CA LEU A 75 25.59 -3.89 -8.53
C LEU A 75 26.19 -4.03 -9.94
N ASP A 76 25.53 -4.78 -10.82
CA ASP A 76 25.98 -4.99 -12.20
C ASP A 76 25.60 -3.84 -13.16
N ASN A 77 24.49 -3.16 -12.91
CA ASN A 77 23.98 -2.09 -13.79
C ASN A 77 23.43 -0.88 -13.06
N LEU A 78 23.54 -0.85 -11.74
CA LEU A 78 23.08 0.22 -10.84
C LEU A 78 21.58 0.52 -10.92
N SER A 79 20.77 -0.37 -11.47
CA SER A 79 19.31 -0.22 -11.43
C SER A 79 18.76 -0.52 -10.03
N ASP A 80 17.66 0.11 -9.71
CA ASP A 80 16.88 -0.18 -8.50
C ASP A 80 16.21 -1.56 -8.58
N MET A 81 16.04 -2.21 -7.43
CA MET A 81 15.41 -3.51 -7.26
C MET A 81 14.34 -3.42 -6.18
N TYR A 82 13.09 -3.42 -6.61
CA TYR A 82 11.94 -3.46 -5.70
C TYR A 82 11.49 -4.89 -5.36
N GLY A 83 11.81 -5.86 -6.23
CA GLY A 83 11.53 -7.28 -6.02
C GLY A 83 12.53 -7.99 -5.10
N ALA A 84 13.58 -7.32 -4.65
CA ALA A 84 14.57 -7.90 -3.75
C ALA A 84 14.00 -8.11 -2.33
N PRO A 85 14.32 -9.24 -1.65
CA PRO A 85 13.89 -9.46 -0.27
C PRO A 85 14.30 -8.36 0.70
N GLU A 86 15.48 -7.77 0.53
CA GLU A 86 16.00 -6.67 1.34
C GLU A 86 15.11 -5.42 1.29
N PHE A 87 14.38 -5.22 0.18
CA PHE A 87 13.39 -4.17 0.08
C PHE A 87 12.32 -4.30 1.18
N ASN A 88 11.88 -5.52 1.49
CA ASN A 88 10.93 -5.77 2.59
C ASN A 88 11.55 -5.41 3.93
N HIS A 89 12.80 -5.84 4.19
CA HIS A 89 13.49 -5.55 5.44
C HIS A 89 13.58 -4.04 5.68
N TYR A 90 14.04 -3.27 4.71
CA TYR A 90 14.15 -1.81 4.82
C TYR A 90 12.81 -1.14 5.15
N ASN A 91 11.73 -1.58 4.50
CA ASN A 91 10.40 -1.02 4.71
C ASN A 91 9.81 -1.40 6.07
N VAL A 92 9.99 -2.65 6.51
CA VAL A 92 9.56 -3.13 7.82
C VAL A 92 10.33 -2.39 8.93
N ASP A 93 11.64 -2.23 8.80
CA ASP A 93 12.47 -1.53 9.78
C ASP A 93 12.12 -0.04 9.86
N ALA A 94 11.83 0.59 8.73
CA ALA A 94 11.33 1.97 8.71
C ALA A 94 9.98 2.11 9.47
N VAL A 95 9.08 1.14 9.35
CA VAL A 95 7.83 1.10 10.14
C VAL A 95 8.13 0.95 11.63
N GLN A 96 9.11 0.13 12.01
CA GLN A 96 9.51 -0.02 13.41
C GLN A 96 10.08 1.28 13.96
N MET A 97 10.90 2.01 13.18
CA MET A 97 11.40 3.32 13.56
C MET A 97 10.27 4.34 13.75
N ALA A 98 9.29 4.38 12.85
CA ALA A 98 8.11 5.24 13.01
C ALA A 98 7.36 4.95 14.32
N ARG A 99 7.17 3.66 14.64
CA ARG A 99 6.54 3.24 15.90
C ARG A 99 7.36 3.63 17.12
N PHE A 100 8.68 3.54 17.06
CA PHE A 100 9.56 3.99 18.13
C PHE A 100 9.38 5.48 18.44
N TYR A 101 9.16 6.31 17.41
CA TYR A 101 8.87 7.74 17.58
C TYR A 101 7.39 8.06 17.86
N GLY A 102 6.50 7.07 17.85
CA GLY A 102 5.07 7.29 18.01
C GLY A 102 4.45 8.04 16.82
N MET A 103 5.05 7.96 15.63
CA MET A 103 4.61 8.66 14.43
C MET A 103 3.80 7.74 13.49
N PRO A 104 2.81 8.29 12.76
CA PRO A 104 2.18 7.56 11.68
C PRO A 104 3.20 7.28 10.56
N CYS A 105 3.12 6.10 9.95
CA CYS A 105 4.06 5.61 8.96
C CYS A 105 3.49 5.58 7.56
N TYR A 106 4.26 6.10 6.62
CA TYR A 106 4.16 5.88 5.18
C TYR A 106 5.28 4.92 4.76
N SER A 107 4.95 3.85 4.07
CA SER A 107 5.93 2.87 3.59
C SER A 107 5.56 2.37 2.20
N THR A 108 6.43 1.60 1.58
CA THR A 108 6.29 1.19 0.19
C THR A 108 6.03 -0.31 0.10
N ALA A 109 5.00 -0.69 -0.65
CA ALA A 109 4.73 -2.09 -0.99
C ALA A 109 3.92 -2.19 -2.29
N GLY A 110 3.86 -3.39 -2.87
CA GLY A 110 3.07 -3.66 -4.07
C GLY A 110 3.75 -3.19 -5.36
N VAL A 111 5.05 -3.02 -5.34
CA VAL A 111 5.89 -2.78 -6.51
C VAL A 111 6.85 -3.95 -6.69
N GLY A 112 7.30 -4.19 -7.92
CA GLY A 112 8.23 -5.27 -8.27
C GLY A 112 9.03 -4.94 -9.52
N ASP A 113 9.96 -5.80 -9.86
CA ASP A 113 10.89 -5.63 -10.99
C ASP A 113 10.33 -6.23 -12.29
N ALA A 114 9.30 -7.06 -12.21
CA ALA A 114 8.69 -7.71 -13.36
C ALA A 114 8.18 -6.69 -14.39
N GLU A 115 8.52 -6.94 -15.67
CA GLU A 115 8.10 -6.09 -16.79
C GLU A 115 6.65 -6.36 -17.26
N ARG A 116 6.07 -7.48 -16.85
CA ARG A 116 4.75 -7.93 -17.30
C ARG A 116 3.95 -8.56 -16.16
N PRO A 117 2.62 -8.50 -16.21
CA PRO A 117 1.77 -9.29 -15.32
C PRO A 117 2.10 -10.78 -15.45
N GLY A 118 2.20 -11.48 -14.32
CA GLY A 118 2.52 -12.89 -14.29
C GLY A 118 2.99 -13.35 -12.91
N ILE A 119 3.57 -14.55 -12.86
CA ILE A 119 4.00 -15.18 -11.60
C ILE A 119 5.02 -14.30 -10.87
N GLN A 120 6.05 -13.79 -11.57
CA GLN A 120 7.06 -12.93 -10.95
C GLN A 120 6.43 -11.68 -10.33
N ALA A 121 5.64 -10.94 -11.10
CA ALA A 121 4.93 -9.75 -10.60
C ALA A 121 4.08 -10.08 -9.37
N THR A 122 3.33 -11.17 -9.42
CA THR A 122 2.47 -11.60 -8.32
C THR A 122 3.30 -11.90 -7.06
N VAL A 123 4.38 -12.66 -7.18
CA VAL A 123 5.21 -13.04 -6.03
C VAL A 123 5.89 -11.83 -5.41
N GLU A 124 6.58 -11.01 -6.22
CA GLU A 124 7.29 -9.82 -5.73
C GLU A 124 6.33 -8.84 -5.03
N LYS A 125 5.20 -8.55 -5.65
CA LYS A 125 4.22 -7.59 -5.12
C LYS A 125 3.48 -8.14 -3.90
N LEU A 126 3.06 -9.40 -3.91
CA LEU A 126 2.31 -10.00 -2.80
C LEU A 126 3.14 -10.13 -1.54
N LEU A 127 4.43 -10.47 -1.65
CA LEU A 127 5.34 -10.52 -0.50
C LEU A 127 5.41 -9.16 0.21
N THR A 128 5.62 -8.08 -0.54
CA THR A 128 5.70 -6.74 0.03
C THR A 128 4.35 -6.27 0.58
N LEU A 129 3.25 -6.55 -0.13
CA LEU A 129 1.88 -6.22 0.29
C LEU A 129 1.46 -6.96 1.55
N LEU A 130 2.05 -8.11 1.87
CA LEU A 130 1.78 -8.83 3.11
C LEU A 130 2.67 -8.34 4.25
N GLU A 131 3.99 -8.30 4.05
CA GLU A 131 4.97 -8.02 5.11
C GLU A 131 4.89 -6.58 5.62
N VAL A 132 4.82 -5.60 4.73
CA VAL A 132 4.85 -4.19 5.10
C VAL A 132 3.58 -3.75 5.87
N PRO A 133 2.35 -4.03 5.42
CA PRO A 133 1.16 -3.73 6.23
C PRO A 133 1.11 -4.53 7.53
N LYS A 134 1.57 -5.79 7.53
CA LYS A 134 1.64 -6.62 8.75
C LYS A 134 2.56 -6.02 9.82
N SER A 135 3.63 -5.33 9.42
CA SER A 135 4.51 -4.63 10.35
C SER A 135 3.86 -3.40 10.99
N GLY A 136 2.74 -2.91 10.47
CA GLY A 136 1.94 -1.82 11.02
C GLY A 136 2.01 -0.51 10.23
N ALA A 137 2.42 -0.53 8.96
CA ALA A 137 2.34 0.63 8.08
C ALA A 137 0.88 1.08 7.91
N GLN A 138 0.58 2.36 8.12
CA GLN A 138 -0.77 2.91 8.00
C GLN A 138 -1.08 3.39 6.58
N TYR A 139 -0.08 3.84 5.85
CA TYR A 139 -0.22 4.29 4.48
C TYR A 139 0.81 3.57 3.59
N VAL A 140 0.31 2.84 2.60
CA VAL A 140 1.13 2.05 1.68
C VAL A 140 1.14 2.71 0.31
N HIS A 141 2.33 3.02 -0.18
CA HIS A 141 2.60 3.65 -1.46
C HIS A 141 2.90 2.61 -2.56
N TYR A 142 2.64 2.93 -3.81
CA TYR A 142 2.87 2.09 -5.00
C TYR A 142 2.02 0.82 -5.11
N ALA A 143 0.98 0.66 -4.34
CA ALA A 143 0.24 -0.57 -4.19
C ALA A 143 -0.37 -1.14 -5.49
N PHE A 144 -0.64 -0.32 -6.50
CA PHE A 144 -1.44 -0.70 -7.66
C PHE A 144 -0.75 -0.47 -9.00
N GLY A 145 -0.78 -1.48 -9.87
CA GLY A 145 -0.54 -1.38 -11.31
C GLY A 145 0.89 -1.12 -11.76
N LEU A 146 1.83 -0.89 -10.84
CA LEU A 146 3.21 -0.60 -11.20
C LEU A 146 3.97 -1.87 -11.53
N LEU A 147 4.65 -1.84 -12.67
CA LEU A 147 5.55 -2.86 -13.19
C LEU A 147 6.88 -2.21 -13.59
N GLU A 148 7.86 -3.02 -13.96
CA GLU A 148 9.18 -2.55 -14.34
C GLU A 148 9.71 -1.51 -13.35
N ARG A 149 9.72 -1.93 -12.05
CA ARG A 149 10.01 -1.03 -10.94
C ARG A 149 8.86 -0.01 -10.78
N THR A 150 9.00 1.20 -11.28
CA THR A 150 7.95 2.23 -11.29
C THR A 150 7.77 2.84 -12.68
N ASN A 151 8.37 2.23 -13.72
CA ASN A 151 8.43 2.82 -15.06
C ASN A 151 7.19 2.55 -15.90
N MET A 152 6.40 1.51 -15.56
CA MET A 152 5.23 1.13 -16.31
C MET A 152 3.99 1.03 -15.42
N PHE A 153 2.87 1.56 -15.87
CA PHE A 153 1.56 1.32 -15.28
C PHE A 153 0.75 0.38 -16.18
N CYS A 154 0.24 -0.70 -15.60
CA CYS A 154 -0.60 -1.68 -16.29
C CYS A 154 -1.97 -1.76 -15.61
N PRO A 155 -3.07 -1.41 -16.30
CA PRO A 155 -4.42 -1.46 -15.72
C PRO A 155 -4.85 -2.86 -15.27
N GLU A 156 -4.49 -3.89 -16.03
CA GLU A 156 -4.76 -5.28 -15.67
C GLU A 156 -4.03 -5.66 -14.38
N GLN A 157 -2.78 -5.24 -14.25
CA GLN A 157 -2.02 -5.45 -13.02
C GLN A 157 -2.67 -4.72 -11.84
N ALA A 158 -3.20 -3.50 -12.03
CA ALA A 158 -3.90 -2.77 -10.98
C ALA A 158 -5.13 -3.52 -10.46
N ILE A 159 -5.88 -4.16 -11.35
CA ILE A 159 -7.04 -5.00 -10.98
C ILE A 159 -6.60 -6.27 -10.24
N MET A 160 -5.50 -6.88 -10.66
CA MET A 160 -4.93 -8.04 -9.96
C MET A 160 -4.43 -7.64 -8.57
N ASP A 161 -3.77 -6.48 -8.46
CA ASP A 161 -3.28 -5.95 -7.17
C ASP A 161 -4.44 -5.64 -6.22
N ASP A 162 -5.56 -5.09 -6.71
CA ASP A 162 -6.76 -4.87 -5.89
C ASP A 162 -7.30 -6.17 -5.30
N ALA A 163 -7.35 -7.23 -6.09
CA ALA A 163 -7.72 -8.57 -5.63
C ALA A 163 -6.75 -9.09 -4.55
N HIS A 164 -5.45 -8.95 -4.77
CA HIS A 164 -4.42 -9.35 -3.82
C HIS A 164 -4.53 -8.56 -2.50
N ILE A 165 -4.70 -7.24 -2.59
CA ILE A 165 -4.87 -6.37 -1.42
C ILE A 165 -6.13 -6.73 -0.63
N GLY A 166 -7.21 -7.08 -1.32
CA GLY A 166 -8.43 -7.59 -0.68
C GLY A 166 -8.17 -8.82 0.17
N MET A 167 -7.41 -9.79 -0.36
CA MET A 167 -7.01 -10.99 0.38
C MET A 167 -6.06 -10.67 1.54
N VAL A 168 -5.07 -9.80 1.33
CA VAL A 168 -4.15 -9.35 2.39
C VAL A 168 -4.92 -8.68 3.52
N LYS A 169 -5.82 -7.74 3.22
CA LYS A 169 -6.67 -7.08 4.22
C LYS A 169 -7.50 -8.08 5.02
N HIS A 170 -7.99 -9.13 4.36
CA HIS A 170 -8.73 -10.18 5.07
C HIS A 170 -7.82 -11.01 5.98
N THR A 171 -6.61 -11.35 5.52
CA THR A 171 -5.60 -12.10 6.28
C THR A 171 -5.12 -11.33 7.52
N LEU A 172 -5.04 -10.02 7.43
CA LEU A 172 -4.59 -9.15 8.53
C LEU A 172 -5.69 -8.82 9.56
N LYS A 173 -6.92 -9.28 9.33
CA LYS A 173 -8.00 -9.12 10.33
C LYS A 173 -7.81 -10.12 11.44
N ASP A 174 -7.69 -9.62 12.66
CA ASP A 174 -7.73 -10.47 13.83
C ASP A 174 -9.15 -11.04 14.02
N PRO A 175 -9.29 -12.35 14.24
CA PRO A 175 -10.59 -12.90 14.60
C PRO A 175 -11.01 -12.33 15.96
N PRO A 176 -12.29 -11.93 16.12
CA PRO A 176 -12.78 -11.45 17.40
C PRO A 176 -12.72 -12.59 18.42
N VAL A 177 -11.94 -12.41 19.48
CA VAL A 177 -11.82 -13.36 20.60
C VAL A 177 -12.47 -12.73 21.83
N SER A 178 -13.46 -13.44 22.40
CA SER A 178 -14.12 -13.05 23.65
C SER A 178 -14.64 -14.32 24.36
N GLU A 179 -14.87 -14.22 25.65
CA GLU A 179 -15.47 -15.34 26.45
C GLU A 179 -16.83 -15.74 25.88
N THR A 180 -17.66 -14.77 25.51
CA THR A 180 -18.96 -15.02 24.88
C THR A 180 -18.81 -15.83 23.60
N ARG A 181 -17.91 -15.42 22.71
CA ARG A 181 -17.65 -16.13 21.47
C ARG A 181 -17.07 -17.51 21.69
N ALA A 182 -16.20 -17.67 22.67
CA ALA A 182 -15.68 -19.00 23.07
C ALA A 182 -16.79 -19.93 23.51
N ALA A 183 -17.74 -19.44 24.32
CA ALA A 183 -18.90 -20.22 24.76
C ALA A 183 -19.82 -20.63 23.60
N GLU A 184 -20.10 -19.71 22.66
CA GLU A 184 -20.88 -19.98 21.44
C GLU A 184 -20.22 -21.06 20.58
N VAL A 185 -18.89 -20.93 20.33
CA VAL A 185 -18.13 -21.92 19.57
C VAL A 185 -18.17 -23.28 20.24
N LEU A 186 -17.99 -23.36 21.56
CA LEU A 186 -18.07 -24.60 22.31
C LEU A 186 -19.48 -25.23 22.26
N ALA A 187 -20.53 -24.42 22.28
CA ALA A 187 -21.91 -24.91 22.11
C ALA A 187 -22.08 -25.53 20.72
N THR A 188 -21.62 -24.85 19.65
CA THR A 188 -21.65 -25.39 18.29
C THR A 188 -20.84 -26.70 18.17
N VAL A 189 -19.68 -26.79 18.79
CA VAL A 189 -18.87 -28.02 18.80
C VAL A 189 -19.65 -29.19 19.44
N ARG A 190 -20.30 -28.95 20.57
CA ARG A 190 -21.10 -29.98 21.26
C ARG A 190 -22.30 -30.43 20.40
N GLU A 191 -22.97 -29.49 19.75
CA GLU A 191 -24.08 -29.77 18.85
C GLU A 191 -23.65 -30.67 17.69
N VAL A 192 -22.55 -30.30 17.02
CA VAL A 192 -22.01 -31.10 15.90
C VAL A 192 -21.60 -32.50 16.32
N LEU A 193 -20.93 -32.62 17.49
CA LEU A 193 -20.51 -33.93 17.99
C LEU A 193 -21.69 -34.82 18.42
N GLY A 194 -22.81 -34.20 18.81
CA GLY A 194 -24.05 -34.93 19.20
C GLY A 194 -24.99 -35.24 18.03
N SER A 195 -24.68 -34.78 16.80
CA SER A 195 -25.51 -34.97 15.64
C SER A 195 -25.04 -36.13 14.74
N ASP A 196 -25.93 -36.62 13.88
CA ASP A 196 -25.61 -37.62 12.86
C ASP A 196 -24.76 -37.01 11.73
N HIS A 197 -24.83 -35.69 11.56
CA HIS A 197 -24.05 -34.93 10.59
C HIS A 197 -22.88 -34.22 11.29
N ARG A 198 -21.69 -34.82 11.24
CA ARG A 198 -20.47 -34.29 11.88
C ARG A 198 -19.76 -33.23 11.03
N SER A 199 -20.45 -32.57 10.12
CA SER A 199 -19.90 -31.46 9.30
C SER A 199 -20.41 -30.14 9.83
N TYR A 200 -19.49 -29.26 10.21
CA TYR A 200 -19.82 -27.92 10.72
C TYR A 200 -20.60 -27.07 9.72
N VAL A 201 -20.47 -27.33 8.41
CA VAL A 201 -21.18 -26.56 7.40
C VAL A 201 -22.70 -26.67 7.52
N TYR A 202 -23.24 -27.79 8.03
CA TYR A 202 -24.68 -27.96 8.23
C TYR A 202 -25.23 -27.23 9.46
N HIS A 203 -24.34 -26.79 10.35
CA HIS A 203 -24.69 -26.06 11.56
C HIS A 203 -24.48 -24.54 11.43
N LEU A 204 -23.99 -24.08 10.28
CA LEU A 204 -23.87 -22.66 9.98
C LEU A 204 -25.18 -22.10 9.42
N PRO A 205 -25.60 -20.90 9.84
CA PRO A 205 -26.68 -20.16 9.20
C PRO A 205 -26.42 -19.99 7.69
N LEU A 206 -27.45 -20.06 6.85
CA LEU A 206 -27.32 -19.88 5.40
C LEU A 206 -26.53 -18.61 5.00
N PRO A 207 -26.81 -17.42 5.57
CA PRO A 207 -26.04 -16.21 5.25
C PRO A 207 -24.55 -16.35 5.58
N THR A 208 -24.21 -17.10 6.64
CA THR A 208 -22.80 -17.34 7.00
C THR A 208 -22.13 -18.29 6.02
N ARG A 209 -22.84 -19.29 5.52
CA ARG A 209 -22.31 -20.20 4.49
C ARG A 209 -21.96 -19.47 3.20
N GLU A 210 -22.77 -18.49 2.80
CA GLU A 210 -22.55 -17.71 1.60
C GLU A 210 -21.40 -16.70 1.72
N ASN A 211 -21.13 -16.20 2.92
CA ASN A 211 -20.22 -15.07 3.14
C ASN A 211 -18.89 -15.43 3.83
N VAL A 212 -18.70 -16.67 4.28
CA VAL A 212 -17.47 -17.09 4.99
C VAL A 212 -16.33 -17.42 4.04
N TYR A 213 -16.63 -17.87 2.83
CA TYR A 213 -15.61 -18.26 1.88
C TYR A 213 -15.11 -17.07 1.09
N VAL A 214 -13.87 -16.63 1.39
CA VAL A 214 -13.19 -15.62 0.60
C VAL A 214 -12.45 -16.30 -0.54
N ARG A 215 -13.08 -16.28 -1.69
CA ARG A 215 -12.56 -16.80 -2.94
C ARG A 215 -11.62 -15.77 -3.57
N TYR A 216 -10.60 -16.22 -4.30
CA TYR A 216 -9.80 -15.31 -5.11
C TYR A 216 -10.67 -14.59 -6.15
N PRO A 217 -10.74 -13.24 -6.14
CA PRO A 217 -11.76 -12.51 -6.93
C PRO A 217 -11.62 -12.63 -8.44
N LEU A 218 -10.44 -13.00 -8.93
CA LEU A 218 -10.12 -13.21 -10.35
C LEU A 218 -9.99 -14.71 -10.67
N GLU A 219 -10.75 -15.56 -9.97
CA GLU A 219 -10.73 -16.99 -10.20
C GLU A 219 -10.99 -17.32 -11.66
N ASP A 220 -10.20 -18.24 -12.14
CA ASP A 220 -10.09 -18.56 -13.54
C ASP A 220 -11.25 -19.46 -14.01
N GLU A 221 -12.16 -18.89 -14.79
CA GLU A 221 -13.18 -19.69 -15.45
C GLU A 221 -12.75 -20.17 -16.86
N ALA A 222 -11.88 -19.47 -17.56
CA ALA A 222 -11.25 -19.87 -18.82
C ALA A 222 -10.25 -18.78 -19.27
N GLY A 223 -8.97 -19.06 -19.19
CA GLY A 223 -7.92 -18.20 -19.76
C GLY A 223 -7.10 -17.38 -18.78
N GLY A 224 -7.19 -17.62 -17.46
CA GLY A 224 -6.31 -17.07 -16.43
C GLY A 224 -6.73 -15.73 -15.86
N GLY A 225 -6.21 -15.44 -14.68
CA GLY A 225 -6.49 -14.20 -13.93
C GLY A 225 -6.17 -12.92 -14.71
N LEU A 226 -5.20 -12.93 -15.61
CA LEU A 226 -4.88 -11.80 -16.48
C LEU A 226 -6.02 -11.49 -17.47
N LEU A 227 -6.65 -12.54 -18.05
CA LEU A 227 -7.78 -12.34 -18.96
C LEU A 227 -9.02 -11.85 -18.23
N ALA A 228 -9.25 -12.34 -17.01
CA ALA A 228 -10.31 -11.85 -16.13
C ALA A 228 -10.08 -10.37 -15.77
N ALA A 229 -8.85 -9.97 -15.42
CA ALA A 229 -8.48 -8.58 -15.17
C ALA A 229 -8.70 -7.71 -16.41
N HIS A 230 -8.35 -8.18 -17.60
CA HIS A 230 -8.58 -7.45 -18.85
C HIS A 230 -10.07 -7.24 -19.14
N ARG A 231 -10.90 -8.26 -18.96
CA ARG A 231 -12.37 -8.12 -19.08
C ARG A 231 -12.89 -7.07 -18.10
N ARG A 232 -12.46 -7.16 -16.84
CA ARG A 232 -12.86 -6.20 -15.81
C ARG A 232 -12.40 -4.78 -16.12
N PHE A 233 -11.20 -4.61 -16.65
CA PHE A 233 -10.71 -3.30 -17.10
C PHE A 233 -11.59 -2.72 -18.20
N LYS A 234 -11.98 -3.52 -19.20
CA LYS A 234 -12.90 -3.08 -20.27
C LYS A 234 -14.26 -2.67 -19.72
N GLU A 235 -14.82 -3.43 -18.77
CA GLU A 235 -16.09 -3.08 -18.12
C GLU A 235 -15.99 -1.71 -17.41
N ILE A 236 -14.93 -1.51 -16.61
CA ILE A 236 -14.71 -0.24 -15.89
C ILE A 236 -14.52 0.90 -16.88
N SER A 237 -13.74 0.69 -17.94
CA SER A 237 -13.48 1.72 -18.96
C SER A 237 -14.72 2.10 -19.78
N ALA A 238 -15.72 1.23 -19.83
CA ALA A 238 -16.99 1.49 -20.51
C ALA A 238 -17.99 2.27 -19.61
N LEU A 239 -17.69 2.41 -18.30
CA LEU A 239 -18.54 3.22 -17.43
C LEU A 239 -18.44 4.69 -17.81
N PRO A 240 -19.55 5.45 -17.71
CA PRO A 240 -19.50 6.88 -17.96
C PRO A 240 -18.53 7.55 -16.97
N ALA A 241 -17.70 8.46 -17.47
CA ALA A 241 -16.83 9.24 -16.62
C ALA A 241 -17.67 10.01 -15.57
N LYS A 242 -17.24 9.94 -14.31
CA LYS A 242 -17.82 10.80 -13.29
C LYS A 242 -17.24 12.19 -13.49
N HIS A 243 -18.06 13.12 -13.94
CA HIS A 243 -17.69 14.52 -14.01
C HIS A 243 -17.87 15.17 -12.64
N LEU A 244 -16.95 16.08 -12.33
CA LEU A 244 -17.16 17.00 -11.21
C LEU A 244 -18.36 17.91 -11.53
N ALA A 245 -19.07 18.37 -10.50
CA ALA A 245 -20.13 19.35 -10.71
C ALA A 245 -19.55 20.64 -11.31
N ASP A 246 -20.30 21.30 -12.18
CA ASP A 246 -19.82 22.47 -12.95
C ASP A 246 -19.35 23.63 -12.07
N ASP A 247 -19.98 23.80 -10.89
CA ASP A 247 -19.60 24.80 -9.90
C ASP A 247 -18.23 24.48 -9.29
N VAL A 248 -17.94 23.19 -8.99
CA VAL A 248 -16.64 22.73 -8.51
C VAL A 248 -15.56 22.89 -9.59
N CYS A 249 -15.86 22.54 -10.84
CA CYS A 249 -14.95 22.72 -11.97
C CYS A 249 -14.57 24.19 -12.14
N ARG A 250 -15.54 25.08 -12.04
CA ARG A 250 -15.35 26.53 -12.13
C ARG A 250 -14.48 27.03 -10.97
N GLU A 251 -14.83 26.67 -9.74
CA GLU A 251 -14.08 27.07 -8.56
C GLU A 251 -12.61 26.63 -8.63
N VAL A 252 -12.35 25.38 -9.03
CA VAL A 252 -11.00 24.85 -9.18
C VAL A 252 -10.23 25.60 -10.27
N SER A 253 -10.85 25.83 -11.44
CA SER A 253 -10.18 26.54 -12.55
C SER A 253 -9.89 28.01 -12.24
N GLU A 254 -10.71 28.65 -11.41
CA GLU A 254 -10.52 30.06 -10.99
C GLU A 254 -9.48 30.19 -9.86
N LYS A 255 -9.44 29.24 -8.94
CA LYS A 255 -8.62 29.33 -7.72
C LYS A 255 -7.29 28.59 -7.77
N VAL A 256 -7.15 27.62 -8.68
CA VAL A 256 -5.93 26.80 -8.77
C VAL A 256 -5.12 27.18 -10.02
N PRO A 257 -3.96 27.85 -9.86
CA PRO A 257 -3.13 28.24 -10.98
C PRO A 257 -2.69 27.03 -11.81
N GLY A 258 -2.79 27.13 -13.13
CA GLY A 258 -2.35 26.08 -14.06
C GLY A 258 -3.38 24.99 -14.36
N VAL A 259 -4.54 24.99 -13.71
CA VAL A 259 -5.63 24.09 -14.06
C VAL A 259 -6.44 24.71 -15.20
N LEU A 260 -6.49 24.02 -16.34
CA LEU A 260 -7.27 24.46 -17.50
C LEU A 260 -8.71 23.92 -17.39
N PRO A 261 -9.74 24.76 -17.67
CA PRO A 261 -11.15 24.33 -17.61
C PRO A 261 -11.45 23.07 -18.43
N GLN A 262 -10.77 22.89 -19.58
CA GLN A 262 -10.93 21.72 -20.45
C GLN A 262 -10.41 20.41 -19.83
N THR A 263 -9.55 20.48 -18.81
CA THR A 263 -9.00 19.31 -18.12
C THR A 263 -10.00 18.74 -17.10
N LEU A 264 -10.95 19.55 -16.65
CA LEU A 264 -11.97 19.18 -15.65
C LEU A 264 -13.28 18.71 -16.31
N ALA A 265 -13.47 18.98 -17.60
CA ALA A 265 -14.70 18.69 -18.35
C ALA A 265 -14.69 17.35 -19.11
N ARG A 266 -13.65 16.49 -18.91
CA ARG A 266 -13.51 15.21 -19.62
C ARG A 266 -13.68 14.02 -18.69
#